data_aadd2f29e11ad8ff917d4d9d3e183f91
#
_entry.id   aadd2f29e11ad8ff917d4d9d3e183f91
#
_cell.length_a   1.000
_cell.length_b   1.000
_cell.length_c   1.000
_cell.angle_alpha   90.00
_cell.angle_beta   90.00
_cell.angle_gamma   90.00
#
_symmetry.space_group_name_H-M   'P 1'
#
loop_
_entity.id
_entity.type
_entity.pdbx_description
1 polymer ?
#
loop_
_entity_poly.entity_id
_entity_poly.type
_entity_poly.pdbx_seq_one_letter_code
_entity_poly.pdbx_strand_id
1 'polypeptide(L)'
;MSLRPVFPGSPEASSPRPDAASWVVQPGDTLSGIARQLQGQGIPGTTAELVRTLARLNCIDNADRIEVGQRLTLPPRAERSRTDGDLVSIAGRTLRHGAEALRMHVDEQRTRLENALLRWIHRVPTEPVPAPPPGEAPRFRQSDPAWRSQRLGVAGDGPTLAQAGCAVTACAMALSRIGGTVLTPDALLRHLRASGGFQGPLLDWSAAGSAIAGRPRASPGDLDCAQLDRELDAGKPVLLRVVHDVQGRSRQHWICITGRDASTGHYTADDPATGRPTVLTRNGAALASLDGERVRYASDGRMVTFARQG
;
A
#
# COMPACT_ATOMS: atom_id res chain seq x y z
N MET A 1 49.36 14.94 42.97
CA MET A 1 48.81 15.88 41.96
C MET A 1 48.39 15.06 40.75
N SER A 2 47.09 14.75 40.66
CA SER A 2 46.55 13.90 39.61
C SER A 2 45.56 14.75 38.78
N LEU A 3 45.92 15.02 37.53
CA LEU A 3 45.11 15.80 36.62
C LEU A 3 44.07 14.87 35.96
N ARG A 4 42.80 15.17 36.14
CA ARG A 4 41.71 14.53 35.41
C ARG A 4 41.55 15.22 34.04
N PRO A 5 41.31 14.47 32.94
CA PRO A 5 40.95 15.09 31.67
C PRO A 5 39.48 15.51 31.66
N VAL A 6 39.24 16.73 31.18
CA VAL A 6 37.91 17.30 30.89
C VAL A 6 37.49 16.82 29.52
N PHE A 7 36.36 16.13 29.42
CA PHE A 7 35.69 15.83 28.15
C PHE A 7 34.77 16.99 27.75
N PRO A 8 34.77 17.45 26.49
CA PRO A 8 33.85 18.45 26.02
C PRO A 8 32.43 17.87 25.83
N GLY A 9 31.48 18.68 26.14
CA GLY A 9 30.07 18.36 26.27
C GLY A 9 29.41 17.70 25.05
N SER A 10 28.44 16.87 25.37
CA SER A 10 27.44 16.28 24.46
C SER A 10 26.59 17.40 23.82
N PRO A 11 26.16 17.24 22.56
CA PRO A 11 25.24 18.22 21.96
C PRO A 11 23.91 18.18 22.68
N GLU A 12 23.45 19.35 23.05
CA GLU A 12 22.12 19.60 23.63
C GLU A 12 21.03 18.99 22.77
N ALA A 13 20.20 18.16 23.40
CA ALA A 13 18.93 17.71 22.85
C ALA A 13 18.08 18.96 22.54
N SER A 14 17.77 19.15 21.26
CA SER A 14 16.89 20.20 20.79
C SER A 14 15.53 20.07 21.53
N SER A 15 15.19 21.13 22.25
CA SER A 15 13.93 21.29 22.98
C SER A 15 12.75 21.02 22.04
N PRO A 16 11.68 20.35 22.48
CA PRO A 16 10.47 20.16 21.70
C PRO A 16 9.82 21.51 21.42
N ARG A 17 9.44 21.75 20.15
CA ARG A 17 8.66 22.92 19.77
C ARG A 17 7.39 22.97 20.62
N PRO A 18 7.01 24.13 21.19
CA PRO A 18 5.76 24.26 21.91
C PRO A 18 4.58 24.17 20.92
N ASP A 19 3.47 23.55 21.35
CA ASP A 19 2.12 23.57 20.80
C ASP A 19 1.74 22.65 19.62
N ALA A 20 2.25 21.43 19.55
CA ALA A 20 1.51 20.38 18.84
C ALA A 20 0.55 19.72 19.85
N ALA A 21 -0.77 19.98 19.74
CA ALA A 21 -1.77 19.23 20.49
C ALA A 21 -1.56 17.73 20.28
N SER A 22 -1.61 16.93 21.32
CA SER A 22 -1.41 15.48 21.22
C SER A 22 -2.62 14.73 21.81
N TRP A 23 -2.86 13.54 21.29
CA TRP A 23 -3.88 12.60 21.76
C TRP A 23 -3.21 11.35 22.30
N VAL A 24 -3.61 10.87 23.47
CA VAL A 24 -3.17 9.57 23.98
C VAL A 24 -4.29 8.58 23.75
N VAL A 25 -4.01 7.54 22.95
CA VAL A 25 -4.97 6.51 22.57
C VAL A 25 -5.48 5.77 23.80
N GLN A 26 -6.80 5.70 23.96
CA GLN A 26 -7.49 4.99 25.05
C GLN A 26 -8.02 3.63 24.55
N PRO A 27 -8.34 2.70 25.47
CA PRO A 27 -9.01 1.46 25.11
C PRO A 27 -10.32 1.72 24.33
N GLY A 28 -10.44 1.13 23.13
CA GLY A 28 -11.57 1.32 22.23
C GLY A 28 -11.44 2.48 21.24
N ASP A 29 -10.37 3.27 21.28
CA ASP A 29 -10.11 4.30 20.28
C ASP A 29 -9.77 3.68 18.93
N THR A 30 -10.25 4.35 17.86
CA THR A 30 -9.86 4.10 16.48
C THR A 30 -9.49 5.43 15.84
N LEU A 31 -8.64 5.43 14.81
CA LEU A 31 -8.30 6.68 14.09
C LEU A 31 -9.55 7.35 13.52
N SER A 32 -10.55 6.58 13.07
CA SER A 32 -11.82 7.13 12.60
C SER A 32 -12.66 7.73 13.73
N GLY A 33 -12.62 7.15 14.94
CA GLY A 33 -13.26 7.69 16.14
C GLY A 33 -12.62 9.01 16.55
N ILE A 34 -11.30 9.05 16.64
CA ILE A 34 -10.51 10.24 16.95
C ILE A 34 -10.76 11.34 15.90
N ALA A 35 -10.76 11.00 14.61
CA ALA A 35 -11.04 11.95 13.52
C ALA A 35 -12.43 12.60 13.65
N ARG A 36 -13.48 11.84 13.99
CA ARG A 36 -14.84 12.37 14.27
C ARG A 36 -14.85 13.31 15.46
N GLN A 37 -14.13 12.99 16.54
CA GLN A 37 -14.04 13.88 17.70
C GLN A 37 -13.32 15.19 17.34
N LEU A 38 -12.26 15.14 16.54
CA LEU A 38 -11.56 16.32 16.05
C LEU A 38 -12.44 17.20 15.15
N GLN A 39 -13.30 16.60 14.32
CA GLN A 39 -14.32 17.34 13.56
C GLN A 39 -15.30 18.07 14.49
N GLY A 40 -15.79 17.39 15.53
CA GLY A 40 -16.67 17.99 16.56
C GLY A 40 -16.00 19.14 17.31
N GLN A 41 -14.67 19.14 17.39
CA GLN A 41 -13.86 20.21 17.98
C GLN A 41 -13.52 21.34 16.99
N GLY A 42 -14.06 21.30 15.76
CA GLY A 42 -13.92 22.33 14.74
C GLY A 42 -12.64 22.23 13.90
N ILE A 43 -11.97 21.08 13.88
CA ILE A 43 -10.88 20.84 12.92
C ILE A 43 -11.49 20.56 11.55
N PRO A 44 -11.12 21.34 10.50
CA PRO A 44 -11.71 21.20 9.18
C PRO A 44 -11.28 19.91 8.47
N GLY A 45 -12.17 19.38 7.64
CA GLY A 45 -11.93 18.19 6.83
C GLY A 45 -12.97 17.08 7.08
N THR A 46 -13.10 16.16 6.15
CA THR A 46 -13.92 14.96 6.31
C THR A 46 -13.23 13.97 7.25
N THR A 47 -13.99 13.02 7.83
CA THR A 47 -13.42 11.96 8.68
C THR A 47 -12.29 11.22 7.94
N ALA A 48 -12.47 10.92 6.65
CA ALA A 48 -11.47 10.23 5.86
C ALA A 48 -10.20 11.06 5.64
N GLU A 49 -10.31 12.36 5.47
CA GLU A 49 -9.17 13.28 5.36
C GLU A 49 -8.40 13.39 6.67
N LEU A 50 -9.11 13.49 7.78
CA LEU A 50 -8.50 13.56 9.11
C LEU A 50 -7.82 12.24 9.50
N VAL A 51 -8.39 11.08 9.16
CA VAL A 51 -7.74 9.77 9.34
C VAL A 51 -6.42 9.73 8.55
N ARG A 52 -6.43 10.13 7.28
CA ARG A 52 -5.20 10.18 6.46
C ARG A 52 -4.17 11.16 7.04
N THR A 53 -4.63 12.30 7.55
CA THR A 53 -3.75 13.31 8.15
C THR A 53 -3.12 12.80 9.45
N LEU A 54 -3.92 12.17 10.33
CA LEU A 54 -3.44 11.56 11.56
C LEU A 54 -2.43 10.45 11.27
N ALA A 55 -2.75 9.55 10.33
CA ALA A 55 -1.85 8.47 9.93
C ALA A 55 -0.52 9.01 9.42
N ARG A 56 -0.54 10.02 8.56
CA ARG A 56 0.67 10.65 8.00
C ARG A 56 1.50 11.38 9.05
N LEU A 57 0.87 12.15 9.95
CA LEU A 57 1.57 12.92 11.01
C LEU A 57 2.28 12.00 12.00
N ASN A 58 1.76 10.78 12.17
CA ASN A 58 2.23 9.83 13.18
C ASN A 58 2.94 8.61 12.57
N CYS A 59 3.23 8.62 11.27
CA CYS A 59 3.88 7.51 10.56
C CYS A 59 3.13 6.16 10.75
N ILE A 60 1.78 6.21 10.77
CA ILE A 60 0.93 5.04 10.94
C ILE A 60 0.62 4.48 9.56
N ASP A 61 1.18 3.31 9.24
CA ASP A 61 0.98 2.64 7.95
C ASP A 61 -0.37 1.92 7.84
N ASN A 62 -0.95 1.51 8.97
CA ASN A 62 -2.25 0.86 9.05
C ASN A 62 -3.15 1.62 10.03
N ALA A 63 -4.19 2.27 9.49
CA ALA A 63 -5.15 3.07 10.27
C ALA A 63 -5.91 2.27 11.34
N ASP A 64 -5.96 0.93 11.22
CA ASP A 64 -6.63 0.04 12.17
C ASP A 64 -5.69 -0.46 13.28
N ARG A 65 -4.42 -0.06 13.25
CA ARG A 65 -3.40 -0.45 14.24
C ARG A 65 -2.85 0.77 14.97
N ILE A 66 -3.60 1.19 15.98
CA ILE A 66 -3.12 2.12 17.02
C ILE A 66 -3.13 1.38 18.35
N GLU A 67 -2.15 1.67 19.20
CA GLU A 67 -1.97 0.98 20.48
C GLU A 67 -2.42 1.87 21.64
N VAL A 68 -3.06 1.26 22.64
CA VAL A 68 -3.44 1.96 23.87
C VAL A 68 -2.19 2.56 24.52
N GLY A 69 -2.26 3.85 24.86
CA GLY A 69 -1.12 4.62 25.36
C GLY A 69 -0.25 5.28 24.27
N GLN A 70 -0.45 4.95 23.00
CA GLN A 70 0.26 5.61 21.90
C GLN A 70 -0.10 7.11 21.88
N ARG A 71 0.94 7.97 21.76
CA ARG A 71 0.75 9.41 21.65
C ARG A 71 0.69 9.82 20.19
N LEU A 72 -0.43 10.38 19.76
CA LEU A 72 -0.65 10.87 18.41
C LEU A 72 -0.49 12.40 18.38
N THR A 73 0.29 12.90 17.43
CA THR A 73 0.35 14.31 17.07
C THR A 73 -0.92 14.68 16.31
N LEU A 74 -1.59 15.74 16.74
CA LEU A 74 -2.82 16.20 16.12
C LEU A 74 -2.56 17.28 15.05
N PRO A 75 -3.44 17.42 14.05
CA PRO A 75 -3.36 18.54 13.10
C PRO A 75 -3.60 19.87 13.82
N PRO A 76 -2.93 20.95 13.38
CA PRO A 76 -3.09 22.26 14.01
C PRO A 76 -4.53 22.76 13.90
N ARG A 77 -5.02 23.37 15.00
CA ARG A 77 -6.33 24.01 15.03
C ARG A 77 -6.26 25.30 14.23
N ALA A 78 -7.18 25.51 13.29
CA ALA A 78 -7.28 26.78 12.57
C ALA A 78 -7.72 27.86 13.57
N GLU A 79 -6.87 28.81 13.89
CA GLU A 79 -7.25 30.00 14.63
C GLU A 79 -8.25 30.81 13.82
N ARG A 80 -9.43 31.05 14.41
CA ARG A 80 -10.41 31.97 13.82
C ARG A 80 -9.90 33.40 14.02
N SER A 81 -9.21 33.92 13.04
CA SER A 81 -8.96 35.37 12.97
C SER A 81 -10.29 36.08 12.72
N ARG A 82 -10.77 36.80 13.71
CA ARG A 82 -11.87 37.78 13.57
C ARG A 82 -11.26 39.07 13.00
N THR A 83 -11.38 39.28 11.72
CA THR A 83 -11.36 40.62 11.13
C THR A 83 -11.97 40.64 9.74
N ASP A 84 -13.00 41.45 9.63
CA ASP A 84 -13.54 42.22 8.51
C ASP A 84 -13.66 41.65 7.08
N GLY A 85 -14.93 41.64 6.65
CA GLY A 85 -15.38 42.25 5.37
C GLY A 85 -15.25 41.43 4.10
N ASP A 86 -16.32 40.84 3.69
CA ASP A 86 -16.89 40.38 2.40
C ASP A 86 -16.08 40.39 1.08
N LEU A 87 -15.06 41.18 0.90
CA LEU A 87 -14.23 41.24 -0.32
C LEU A 87 -13.05 40.22 -0.29
N VAL A 88 -12.58 39.84 0.90
CA VAL A 88 -11.50 38.85 1.08
C VAL A 88 -12.03 37.43 0.84
N SER A 89 -13.33 37.17 1.00
CA SER A 89 -13.91 35.83 0.88
C SER A 89 -14.00 35.34 -0.57
N ILE A 90 -14.17 36.26 -1.55
CA ILE A 90 -14.23 35.91 -2.98
C ILE A 90 -12.82 35.64 -3.51
N ALA A 91 -11.85 36.52 -3.19
CA ALA A 91 -10.45 36.31 -3.57
C ALA A 91 -9.84 35.08 -2.91
N GLY A 92 -10.18 34.80 -1.65
CA GLY A 92 -9.72 33.61 -0.93
C GLY A 92 -10.34 32.31 -1.44
N ARG A 93 -11.56 32.32 -1.99
CA ARG A 93 -12.16 31.15 -2.66
C ARG A 93 -11.50 30.91 -4.01
N THR A 94 -11.29 31.92 -4.81
CA THR A 94 -10.63 31.82 -6.13
C THR A 94 -9.19 31.36 -6.00
N LEU A 95 -8.44 31.88 -5.00
CA LEU A 95 -7.07 31.44 -4.72
C LEU A 95 -7.00 30.00 -4.17
N ARG A 96 -7.98 29.56 -3.35
CA ARG A 96 -8.04 28.17 -2.88
C ARG A 96 -8.36 27.20 -4.01
N HIS A 97 -9.33 27.51 -4.88
CA HIS A 97 -9.63 26.69 -6.05
C HIS A 97 -8.48 26.67 -7.05
N GLY A 98 -7.78 27.78 -7.24
CA GLY A 98 -6.57 27.84 -8.06
C GLY A 98 -5.41 27.04 -7.47
N ALA A 99 -5.21 27.08 -6.15
CA ALA A 99 -4.18 26.32 -5.47
C ALA A 99 -4.49 24.81 -5.42
N GLU A 100 -5.76 24.44 -5.29
CA GLU A 100 -6.21 23.04 -5.37
C GLU A 100 -6.09 22.51 -6.80
N ALA A 101 -6.50 23.28 -7.81
CA ALA A 101 -6.32 22.92 -9.22
C ALA A 101 -4.83 22.80 -9.58
N LEU A 102 -3.98 23.68 -9.08
CA LEU A 102 -2.52 23.62 -9.27
C LEU A 102 -1.92 22.40 -8.55
N ARG A 103 -2.35 22.11 -7.32
CA ARG A 103 -1.92 20.87 -6.60
C ARG A 103 -2.34 19.63 -7.34
N MET A 104 -3.59 19.53 -7.79
CA MET A 104 -4.08 18.42 -8.59
C MET A 104 -3.28 18.26 -9.89
N HIS A 105 -2.98 19.39 -10.57
CA HIS A 105 -2.18 19.36 -11.80
C HIS A 105 -0.72 18.95 -11.53
N VAL A 106 -0.12 19.43 -10.46
CA VAL A 106 1.24 19.04 -10.03
C VAL A 106 1.28 17.57 -9.62
N ASP A 107 0.27 17.08 -8.88
CA ASP A 107 0.18 15.67 -8.50
C ASP A 107 -0.06 14.77 -9.74
N GLU A 108 -0.85 15.22 -10.71
CA GLU A 108 -1.05 14.51 -11.96
C GLU A 108 0.23 14.46 -12.80
N GLN A 109 0.94 15.57 -12.94
CA GLN A 109 2.23 15.63 -13.64
C GLN A 109 3.28 14.77 -12.94
N ARG A 110 3.34 14.83 -11.62
CA ARG A 110 4.21 13.99 -10.81
C ARG A 110 3.89 12.51 -11.01
N THR A 111 2.62 12.12 -10.98
CA THR A 111 2.18 10.75 -11.23
C THR A 111 2.53 10.29 -12.65
N ARG A 112 2.38 11.17 -13.67
CA ARG A 112 2.79 10.89 -15.05
C ARG A 112 4.29 10.67 -15.17
N LEU A 113 5.10 11.49 -14.51
CA LEU A 113 6.55 11.35 -14.48
C LEU A 113 6.99 10.09 -13.72
N GLU A 114 6.39 9.79 -12.57
CA GLU A 114 6.65 8.57 -11.81
C GLU A 114 6.29 7.33 -12.64
N ASN A 115 5.16 7.33 -13.35
CA ASN A 115 4.76 6.23 -14.23
C ASN A 115 5.63 6.12 -15.49
N ALA A 116 6.10 7.24 -16.06
CA ALA A 116 7.03 7.25 -17.18
C ALA A 116 8.40 6.71 -16.77
N LEU A 117 8.85 7.07 -15.57
CA LEU A 117 10.10 6.59 -15.00
C LEU A 117 10.04 5.10 -14.66
N LEU A 118 8.94 4.63 -14.05
CA LEU A 118 8.72 3.20 -13.81
C LEU A 118 8.73 2.41 -15.12
N ARG A 119 8.10 2.93 -16.18
CA ARG A 119 8.16 2.32 -17.52
C ARG A 119 9.58 2.28 -18.09
N TRP A 120 10.36 3.34 -17.86
CA TRP A 120 11.75 3.39 -18.33
C TRP A 120 12.64 2.43 -17.54
N ILE A 121 12.56 2.43 -16.21
CA ILE A 121 13.35 1.57 -15.31
C ILE A 121 13.04 0.09 -15.57
N HIS A 122 11.76 -0.25 -15.72
CA HIS A 122 11.34 -1.63 -15.89
C HIS A 122 11.26 -2.06 -17.36
N ARG A 123 11.46 -1.16 -18.32
CA ARG A 123 11.16 -1.41 -19.75
C ARG A 123 9.83 -2.18 -19.89
N VAL A 124 8.81 -1.71 -19.19
CA VAL A 124 7.49 -2.38 -19.15
C VAL A 124 6.94 -2.37 -20.58
N PRO A 125 6.66 -3.53 -21.18
CA PRO A 125 6.05 -3.59 -22.50
C PRO A 125 4.75 -2.79 -22.50
N THR A 126 4.48 -2.05 -23.58
CA THR A 126 3.21 -1.32 -23.74
C THR A 126 2.09 -2.21 -24.27
N GLU A 127 2.47 -3.38 -24.80
CA GLU A 127 1.52 -4.36 -25.32
C GLU A 127 0.87 -5.19 -24.20
N PRO A 128 -0.36 -5.69 -24.42
CA PRO A 128 -1.03 -6.61 -23.50
C PRO A 128 -0.13 -7.83 -23.23
N VAL A 129 -0.21 -8.34 -21.98
CA VAL A 129 0.42 -9.63 -21.68
C VAL A 129 -0.35 -10.72 -22.43
N PRO A 130 0.32 -11.56 -23.22
CA PRO A 130 -0.35 -12.66 -23.93
C PRO A 130 -1.12 -13.55 -22.97
N ALA A 131 -2.23 -14.11 -23.41
CA ALA A 131 -2.93 -15.13 -22.66
C ALA A 131 -1.97 -16.32 -22.41
N PRO A 132 -1.99 -16.91 -21.20
CA PRO A 132 -1.14 -18.04 -20.90
C PRO A 132 -1.55 -19.24 -21.78
N PRO A 133 -0.61 -20.15 -22.09
CA PRO A 133 -0.93 -21.42 -22.70
C PRO A 133 -1.99 -22.18 -21.87
N PRO A 134 -2.77 -23.07 -22.49
CA PRO A 134 -3.71 -23.91 -21.77
C PRO A 134 -3.01 -24.67 -20.64
N GLY A 135 -3.53 -24.57 -19.42
CA GLY A 135 -2.97 -25.22 -18.23
C GLY A 135 -1.95 -24.40 -17.45
N GLU A 136 -1.45 -23.28 -18.00
CA GLU A 136 -0.60 -22.35 -17.25
C GLU A 136 -1.44 -21.27 -16.54
N ALA A 137 -1.06 -20.94 -15.31
CA ALA A 137 -1.69 -19.85 -14.62
C ALA A 137 -1.23 -18.51 -15.19
N PRO A 138 -2.14 -17.52 -15.33
CA PRO A 138 -1.84 -16.27 -15.98
C PRO A 138 -0.86 -15.43 -15.15
N ARG A 139 0.00 -14.68 -15.87
CA ARG A 139 0.78 -13.56 -15.33
C ARG A 139 0.18 -12.27 -15.81
N PHE A 140 -0.24 -11.42 -14.88
CA PHE A 140 -0.86 -10.15 -15.21
C PHE A 140 0.08 -8.98 -14.89
N ARG A 141 -0.04 -7.93 -15.70
CA ARG A 141 0.60 -6.65 -15.44
C ARG A 141 -0.47 -5.63 -15.02
N GLN A 142 -0.29 -4.96 -13.89
CA GLN A 142 -1.24 -3.96 -13.41
C GLN A 142 -1.46 -2.79 -14.39
N SER A 143 -0.46 -2.48 -15.23
CA SER A 143 -0.52 -1.44 -16.25
C SER A 143 -0.93 -1.94 -17.64
N ASP A 144 -1.51 -3.14 -17.74
CA ASP A 144 -2.01 -3.67 -19.02
C ASP A 144 -3.09 -2.75 -19.62
N PRO A 145 -3.04 -2.45 -20.92
CA PRO A 145 -4.03 -1.60 -21.59
C PRO A 145 -5.48 -2.00 -21.36
N ALA A 146 -5.77 -3.29 -21.17
CA ALA A 146 -7.13 -3.80 -20.98
C ALA A 146 -7.80 -3.27 -19.69
N TRP A 147 -7.03 -2.98 -18.64
CA TRP A 147 -7.59 -2.58 -17.34
C TRP A 147 -6.87 -1.42 -16.63
N ARG A 148 -5.73 -0.96 -17.13
CA ARG A 148 -4.86 0.01 -16.45
C ARG A 148 -5.55 1.29 -15.98
N SER A 149 -6.60 1.72 -16.67
CA SER A 149 -7.35 2.97 -16.40
C SER A 149 -8.45 2.79 -15.36
N GLN A 150 -8.81 1.55 -15.01
CA GLN A 150 -9.82 1.29 -14.01
C GLN A 150 -9.33 1.72 -12.62
N ARG A 151 -10.23 2.33 -11.84
CA ARG A 151 -9.89 2.92 -10.54
C ARG A 151 -10.22 1.97 -9.40
N LEU A 152 -9.48 2.03 -8.31
CA LEU A 152 -9.72 1.29 -7.07
C LEU A 152 -10.86 1.95 -6.25
N GLY A 153 -11.30 1.24 -5.20
CA GLY A 153 -12.37 1.69 -4.32
C GLY A 153 -13.76 1.32 -4.81
N VAL A 154 -14.72 1.26 -3.89
CA VAL A 154 -16.12 0.91 -4.20
C VAL A 154 -16.74 1.93 -5.17
N ALA A 155 -16.53 3.22 -4.92
CA ALA A 155 -17.02 4.30 -5.78
C ALA A 155 -16.18 4.50 -7.06
N GLY A 156 -15.04 3.83 -7.20
CA GLY A 156 -14.15 4.04 -8.34
C GLY A 156 -13.48 5.42 -8.34
N ASP A 157 -13.29 6.00 -7.17
CA ASP A 157 -12.69 7.32 -6.94
C ASP A 157 -11.21 7.26 -6.53
N GLY A 158 -10.68 6.06 -6.28
CA GLY A 158 -9.30 5.81 -5.92
C GLY A 158 -8.32 5.91 -7.10
N PRO A 159 -7.02 5.61 -6.87
CA PRO A 159 -6.02 5.54 -7.91
C PRO A 159 -6.36 4.43 -8.93
N THR A 160 -5.76 4.51 -10.12
CA THR A 160 -5.97 3.50 -11.17
C THR A 160 -5.21 2.20 -10.85
N LEU A 161 -5.62 1.10 -11.50
CA LEU A 161 -4.86 -0.17 -11.43
C LEU A 161 -3.40 0.03 -11.84
N ALA A 162 -3.13 0.85 -12.86
CA ALA A 162 -1.74 1.16 -13.23
C ALA A 162 -0.95 1.84 -12.13
N GLN A 163 -1.60 2.65 -11.28
CA GLN A 163 -0.95 3.43 -10.23
C GLN A 163 -0.75 2.66 -8.93
N ALA A 164 -1.76 1.88 -8.51
CA ALA A 164 -1.78 1.22 -7.20
C ALA A 164 -2.42 -0.18 -7.21
N GLY A 165 -2.55 -0.81 -8.38
CA GLY A 165 -3.26 -2.08 -8.54
C GLY A 165 -2.47 -3.34 -8.20
N CYS A 166 -1.27 -3.25 -7.63
CA CYS A 166 -0.42 -4.42 -7.39
C CYS A 166 -1.11 -5.49 -6.53
N ALA A 167 -1.79 -5.11 -5.46
CA ALA A 167 -2.51 -6.03 -4.59
C ALA A 167 -3.64 -6.76 -5.32
N VAL A 168 -4.48 -6.04 -6.08
CA VAL A 168 -5.57 -6.63 -6.87
C VAL A 168 -5.00 -7.54 -7.96
N THR A 169 -3.94 -7.12 -8.64
CA THR A 169 -3.33 -7.89 -9.73
C THR A 169 -2.63 -9.16 -9.21
N ALA A 170 -1.86 -9.07 -8.11
CA ALA A 170 -1.25 -10.23 -7.47
C ALA A 170 -2.32 -11.21 -6.96
N CYS A 171 -3.40 -10.69 -6.38
CA CYS A 171 -4.53 -11.49 -5.90
C CYS A 171 -5.25 -12.21 -7.07
N ALA A 172 -5.45 -11.54 -8.20
CA ALA A 172 -6.03 -12.15 -9.40
C ALA A 172 -5.18 -13.32 -9.93
N MET A 173 -3.84 -13.18 -9.92
CA MET A 173 -2.92 -14.26 -10.27
C MET A 173 -3.03 -15.45 -9.29
N ALA A 174 -3.04 -15.19 -7.98
CA ALA A 174 -3.17 -16.21 -6.97
C ALA A 174 -4.50 -16.95 -7.08
N LEU A 175 -5.62 -16.22 -7.18
CA LEU A 175 -6.95 -16.81 -7.30
C LEU A 175 -7.14 -17.58 -8.60
N SER A 176 -6.54 -17.14 -9.71
CA SER A 176 -6.54 -17.90 -10.96
C SER A 176 -5.86 -19.26 -10.81
N ARG A 177 -4.72 -19.33 -10.09
CA ARG A 177 -4.02 -20.59 -9.80
C ARG A 177 -4.86 -21.51 -8.90
N ILE A 178 -5.46 -20.95 -7.86
CA ILE A 178 -6.27 -21.72 -6.90
C ILE A 178 -7.54 -22.27 -7.54
N GLY A 179 -8.21 -21.45 -8.37
CA GLY A 179 -9.48 -21.79 -9.01
C GLY A 179 -9.33 -22.58 -10.32
N GLY A 180 -8.13 -22.67 -10.88
CA GLY A 180 -7.90 -23.34 -12.18
C GLY A 180 -8.56 -22.61 -13.37
N THR A 181 -9.03 -21.37 -13.18
CA THR A 181 -9.69 -20.56 -14.20
C THR A 181 -9.10 -19.14 -14.18
N VAL A 182 -9.03 -18.52 -15.35
CA VAL A 182 -8.47 -17.16 -15.48
C VAL A 182 -9.43 -16.13 -14.85
N LEU A 183 -9.01 -15.48 -13.77
CA LEU A 183 -9.66 -14.34 -13.15
C LEU A 183 -8.81 -13.09 -13.42
N THR A 184 -9.22 -12.25 -14.35
CA THR A 184 -8.45 -11.03 -14.72
C THR A 184 -8.54 -9.96 -13.62
N PRO A 185 -7.54 -9.04 -13.53
CA PRO A 185 -7.55 -7.97 -12.52
C PRO A 185 -8.80 -7.09 -12.55
N ASP A 186 -9.36 -6.82 -13.74
CA ASP A 186 -10.59 -6.05 -13.88
C ASP A 186 -11.85 -6.84 -13.47
N ALA A 187 -11.85 -8.15 -13.71
CA ALA A 187 -12.94 -9.02 -13.24
C ALA A 187 -12.95 -9.11 -11.71
N LEU A 188 -11.78 -9.30 -11.10
CA LEU A 188 -11.64 -9.25 -9.65
C LEU A 188 -12.04 -7.88 -9.09
N LEU A 189 -11.61 -6.79 -9.72
CA LEU A 189 -11.97 -5.42 -9.31
C LEU A 189 -13.49 -5.19 -9.33
N ARG A 190 -14.20 -5.65 -10.39
CA ARG A 190 -15.67 -5.59 -10.45
C ARG A 190 -16.33 -6.37 -9.33
N HIS A 191 -15.83 -7.58 -9.06
CA HIS A 191 -16.32 -8.39 -7.94
C HIS A 191 -16.14 -7.70 -6.59
N LEU A 192 -14.94 -7.17 -6.32
CA LEU A 192 -14.63 -6.45 -5.08
C LEU A 192 -15.51 -5.22 -4.89
N ARG A 193 -15.81 -4.47 -5.95
CA ARG A 193 -16.76 -3.35 -5.87
C ARG A 193 -18.17 -3.81 -5.51
N ALA A 194 -18.64 -4.88 -6.15
CA ALA A 194 -19.98 -5.41 -5.91
C ALA A 194 -20.14 -6.02 -4.50
N SER A 195 -19.05 -6.55 -3.92
CA SER A 195 -19.03 -7.19 -2.59
C SER A 195 -18.61 -6.25 -1.45
N GLY A 196 -18.37 -4.95 -1.72
CA GLY A 196 -17.86 -4.04 -0.70
C GLY A 196 -16.41 -4.32 -0.30
N GLY A 197 -15.63 -4.99 -1.14
CA GLY A 197 -14.27 -5.47 -0.87
C GLY A 197 -13.18 -4.40 -0.89
N PHE A 198 -13.53 -3.17 -0.48
CA PHE A 198 -12.58 -2.08 -0.31
C PHE A 198 -12.86 -1.27 0.95
N GLN A 199 -11.79 -0.88 1.63
CA GLN A 199 -11.79 0.16 2.66
C GLN A 199 -11.07 1.40 2.08
N GLY A 200 -11.85 2.35 1.52
CA GLY A 200 -11.28 3.39 0.66
C GLY A 200 -10.63 2.77 -0.58
N PRO A 201 -9.37 3.07 -0.90
CA PRO A 201 -8.65 2.44 -2.02
C PRO A 201 -8.00 1.09 -1.63
N LEU A 202 -8.01 0.69 -0.36
CA LEU A 202 -7.36 -0.51 0.14
C LEU A 202 -8.22 -1.75 -0.07
N LEU A 203 -7.61 -2.83 -0.53
CA LEU A 203 -8.26 -4.12 -0.71
C LEU A 203 -8.64 -4.74 0.64
N ASP A 204 -9.90 -5.12 0.79
CA ASP A 204 -10.33 -6.03 1.85
C ASP A 204 -10.05 -7.48 1.41
N TRP A 205 -9.06 -8.08 2.03
CA TRP A 205 -8.63 -9.44 1.72
C TRP A 205 -9.73 -10.48 1.93
N SER A 206 -10.62 -10.27 2.90
CA SER A 206 -11.69 -11.21 3.21
C SER A 206 -12.69 -11.38 2.06
N ALA A 207 -12.91 -10.31 1.29
CA ALA A 207 -13.82 -10.32 0.14
C ALA A 207 -13.20 -10.97 -1.11
N ALA A 208 -11.88 -10.97 -1.25
CA ALA A 208 -11.21 -11.37 -2.48
C ALA A 208 -11.44 -12.84 -2.84
N GLY A 209 -11.40 -13.73 -1.87
CA GLY A 209 -11.56 -15.18 -2.10
C GLY A 209 -12.93 -15.58 -2.62
N SER A 210 -13.97 -14.77 -2.36
CA SER A 210 -15.34 -15.07 -2.83
C SER A 210 -15.50 -14.89 -4.36
N ALA A 211 -14.46 -14.37 -5.03
CA ALA A 211 -14.47 -14.19 -6.48
C ALA A 211 -14.36 -15.50 -7.29
N ILE A 212 -14.01 -16.60 -6.66
CA ILE A 212 -13.87 -17.92 -7.32
C ILE A 212 -14.65 -19.01 -6.59
N ALA A 213 -14.89 -20.12 -7.28
CA ALA A 213 -15.46 -21.32 -6.68
C ALA A 213 -14.56 -21.81 -5.53
N GLY A 214 -15.19 -22.41 -4.49
CA GLY A 214 -14.47 -22.86 -3.29
C GLY A 214 -14.12 -21.74 -2.31
N ARG A 215 -14.35 -20.50 -2.66
CA ARG A 215 -14.26 -19.28 -1.81
C ARG A 215 -13.11 -19.34 -0.80
N PRO A 216 -11.85 -19.46 -1.23
CA PRO A 216 -10.75 -19.56 -0.28
C PRO A 216 -10.71 -18.31 0.61
N ARG A 217 -10.47 -18.53 1.90
CA ARG A 217 -10.28 -17.42 2.84
C ARG A 217 -8.87 -16.86 2.67
N ALA A 218 -8.77 -15.61 2.27
CA ALA A 218 -7.51 -14.88 2.29
C ALA A 218 -7.20 -14.46 3.73
N SER A 219 -6.01 -14.79 4.21
CA SER A 219 -5.56 -14.54 5.59
C SER A 219 -4.28 -13.72 5.56
N PRO A 220 -4.38 -12.39 5.76
CA PRO A 220 -3.21 -11.54 5.92
C PRO A 220 -2.53 -11.82 7.27
N GLY A 221 -1.19 -11.81 7.27
CA GLY A 221 -0.40 -12.07 8.45
C GLY A 221 1.04 -11.58 8.30
N ASP A 222 1.83 -11.80 9.34
CA ASP A 222 3.26 -11.56 9.29
C ASP A 222 3.94 -12.67 8.47
N LEU A 223 5.08 -12.35 7.86
CA LEU A 223 5.85 -13.32 7.09
C LEU A 223 6.40 -14.40 8.01
N ASP A 224 5.90 -15.61 7.85
CA ASP A 224 6.46 -16.83 8.41
C ASP A 224 7.01 -17.70 7.26
N CYS A 225 8.34 -17.76 7.15
CA CYS A 225 8.99 -18.53 6.08
C CYS A 225 8.66 -20.02 6.13
N ALA A 226 8.41 -20.60 7.30
CA ALA A 226 8.04 -22.00 7.41
C ALA A 226 6.60 -22.23 6.91
N GLN A 227 5.67 -21.29 7.20
CA GLN A 227 4.33 -21.31 6.64
C GLN A 227 4.36 -21.09 5.13
N LEU A 228 5.15 -20.11 4.65
CA LEU A 228 5.34 -19.86 3.21
C LEU A 228 5.77 -21.15 2.49
N ASP A 229 6.77 -21.84 3.00
CA ASP A 229 7.26 -23.09 2.39
C ASP A 229 6.16 -24.15 2.34
N ARG A 230 5.43 -24.37 3.44
CA ARG A 230 4.32 -25.32 3.49
C ARG A 230 3.21 -25.03 2.47
N GLU A 231 2.84 -23.76 2.31
CA GLU A 231 1.82 -23.35 1.33
C GLU A 231 2.31 -23.62 -0.11
N LEU A 232 3.57 -23.27 -0.41
CA LEU A 232 4.14 -23.48 -1.73
C LEU A 232 4.36 -24.97 -2.04
N ASP A 233 4.81 -25.76 -1.08
CA ASP A 233 4.95 -27.22 -1.22
C ASP A 233 3.59 -27.91 -1.42
N ALA A 234 2.50 -27.32 -0.90
CA ALA A 234 1.12 -27.71 -1.17
C ALA A 234 0.56 -27.17 -2.51
N GLY A 235 1.38 -26.53 -3.34
CA GLY A 235 0.99 -25.95 -4.62
C GLY A 235 0.13 -24.70 -4.52
N LYS A 236 0.07 -24.07 -3.34
CA LYS A 236 -0.73 -22.86 -3.11
C LYS A 236 0.13 -21.61 -3.24
N PRO A 237 -0.29 -20.61 -4.02
CA PRO A 237 0.41 -19.32 -4.11
C PRO A 237 0.27 -18.53 -2.82
N VAL A 238 1.26 -17.69 -2.54
CA VAL A 238 1.28 -16.78 -1.40
C VAL A 238 1.55 -15.36 -1.91
N LEU A 239 0.79 -14.37 -1.43
CA LEU A 239 1.11 -12.98 -1.72
C LEU A 239 2.13 -12.48 -0.71
N LEU A 240 3.18 -11.85 -1.20
CA LEU A 240 4.23 -11.26 -0.38
C LEU A 240 4.25 -9.75 -0.62
N ARG A 241 4.25 -8.98 0.48
CA ARG A 241 4.53 -7.57 0.40
C ARG A 241 6.03 -7.33 0.42
N VAL A 242 6.49 -6.55 -0.54
CA VAL A 242 7.90 -6.19 -0.71
C VAL A 242 8.05 -4.69 -0.77
N VAL A 243 9.25 -4.22 -0.50
CA VAL A 243 9.67 -2.85 -0.70
C VAL A 243 10.78 -2.82 -1.74
N HIS A 244 10.83 -1.75 -2.50
CA HIS A 244 11.93 -1.42 -3.39
C HIS A 244 12.19 0.08 -3.34
N ASP A 245 13.42 0.46 -3.59
CA ASP A 245 13.80 1.87 -3.66
C ASP A 245 13.57 2.40 -5.08
N VAL A 246 12.90 3.54 -5.14
CA VAL A 246 12.75 4.32 -6.38
C VAL A 246 13.22 5.74 -6.08
N GLN A 247 14.40 6.08 -6.57
CA GLN A 247 15.00 7.41 -6.39
C GLN A 247 15.11 7.82 -4.91
N GLY A 248 15.61 6.93 -4.05
CA GLY A 248 15.77 7.20 -2.62
C GLY A 248 14.46 7.19 -1.83
N ARG A 249 13.36 6.67 -2.41
CA ARG A 249 12.07 6.51 -1.75
C ARG A 249 11.68 5.05 -1.71
N SER A 250 11.47 4.51 -0.53
CA SER A 250 10.91 3.17 -0.35
C SER A 250 9.46 3.12 -0.83
N ARG A 251 9.14 2.16 -1.68
CA ARG A 251 7.80 1.91 -2.24
C ARG A 251 7.36 0.51 -1.90
N GLN A 252 6.16 0.37 -1.36
CA GLN A 252 5.54 -0.92 -1.10
C GLN A 252 4.95 -1.50 -2.38
N HIS A 253 5.07 -2.81 -2.53
CA HIS A 253 4.55 -3.56 -3.67
C HIS A 253 4.10 -4.95 -3.25
N TRP A 254 3.09 -5.50 -3.90
CA TRP A 254 2.64 -6.87 -3.71
C TRP A 254 3.02 -7.72 -4.91
N ILE A 255 3.60 -8.89 -4.66
CA ILE A 255 3.93 -9.90 -5.67
C ILE A 255 3.29 -11.23 -5.30
N CYS A 256 3.12 -12.12 -6.28
CA CYS A 256 2.53 -13.44 -6.09
C CYS A 256 3.63 -14.52 -6.13
N ILE A 257 4.03 -15.07 -4.97
CA ILE A 257 4.95 -16.20 -4.92
C ILE A 257 4.22 -17.45 -5.38
N THR A 258 4.80 -18.14 -6.34
CA THR A 258 4.14 -19.23 -7.07
C THR A 258 4.86 -20.56 -6.98
N GLY A 259 6.09 -20.57 -6.47
CA GLY A 259 6.88 -21.79 -6.32
C GLY A 259 8.15 -21.57 -5.52
N ARG A 260 8.71 -22.67 -5.09
CA ARG A 260 9.99 -22.78 -4.40
C ARG A 260 10.79 -23.90 -5.02
N ASP A 261 12.07 -23.64 -5.29
CA ASP A 261 13.04 -24.67 -5.62
C ASP A 261 13.73 -25.12 -4.31
N ALA A 262 13.44 -26.34 -3.88
CA ALA A 262 13.98 -26.87 -2.63
C ALA A 262 15.50 -27.11 -2.69
N SER A 263 16.09 -27.28 -3.89
CA SER A 263 17.51 -27.54 -4.06
C SER A 263 18.35 -26.27 -3.93
N THR A 264 17.83 -25.13 -4.40
CA THR A 264 18.50 -23.84 -4.36
C THR A 264 18.01 -22.95 -3.22
N GLY A 265 16.83 -23.23 -2.66
CA GLY A 265 16.16 -22.37 -1.69
C GLY A 265 15.57 -21.09 -2.31
N HIS A 266 15.50 -21.02 -3.65
CA HIS A 266 14.96 -19.87 -4.36
C HIS A 266 13.44 -19.92 -4.48
N TYR A 267 12.82 -18.75 -4.49
CA TYR A 267 11.37 -18.57 -4.65
C TYR A 267 11.10 -17.86 -5.96
N THR A 268 10.19 -18.42 -6.77
CA THR A 268 9.69 -17.76 -7.97
C THR A 268 8.44 -16.97 -7.62
N ALA A 269 8.39 -15.72 -8.05
CA ALA A 269 7.22 -14.86 -7.88
C ALA A 269 6.82 -14.23 -9.21
N ASP A 270 5.52 -14.05 -9.43
CA ASP A 270 4.97 -13.28 -10.54
C ASP A 270 4.75 -11.83 -10.09
N ASP A 271 5.34 -10.89 -10.83
CA ASP A 271 5.39 -9.48 -10.47
C ASP A 271 4.35 -8.65 -11.25
N PRO A 272 3.34 -8.06 -10.59
CA PRO A 272 2.33 -7.21 -11.23
C PRO A 272 2.89 -5.94 -11.90
N ALA A 273 4.03 -5.43 -11.45
CA ALA A 273 4.60 -4.22 -12.04
C ALA A 273 5.12 -4.49 -13.46
N THR A 274 5.71 -5.67 -13.66
CA THR A 274 6.36 -6.05 -14.92
C THR A 274 5.56 -7.04 -15.75
N GLY A 275 4.67 -7.81 -15.15
CA GLY A 275 4.01 -8.98 -15.75
C GLY A 275 4.98 -10.14 -16.00
N ARG A 276 6.13 -10.18 -15.32
CA ARG A 276 7.20 -11.17 -15.50
C ARG A 276 7.52 -11.86 -14.18
N PRO A 277 8.11 -13.06 -14.24
CA PRO A 277 8.63 -13.68 -13.03
C PRO A 277 9.84 -12.90 -12.49
N THR A 278 10.02 -12.94 -11.20
CA THR A 278 11.21 -12.51 -10.46
C THR A 278 11.61 -13.60 -9.47
N VAL A 279 12.88 -13.65 -9.10
CA VAL A 279 13.42 -14.66 -8.19
C VAL A 279 13.86 -14.02 -6.89
N LEU A 280 13.45 -14.63 -5.78
CA LEU A 280 13.82 -14.22 -4.43
C LEU A 280 14.60 -15.34 -3.74
N THR A 281 15.43 -14.95 -2.78
CA THR A 281 16.14 -15.85 -1.88
C THR A 281 15.91 -15.46 -0.44
N ARG A 282 16.15 -16.39 0.49
CA ARG A 282 16.11 -16.08 1.93
C ARG A 282 17.28 -15.18 2.33
N ASN A 283 16.95 -14.20 3.16
CA ASN A 283 17.91 -13.35 3.85
C ASN A 283 17.48 -13.29 5.33
N GLY A 284 17.94 -14.24 6.11
CA GLY A 284 17.47 -14.44 7.48
C GLY A 284 15.98 -14.82 7.54
N ALA A 285 15.19 -14.06 8.27
CA ALA A 285 13.73 -14.19 8.36
C ALA A 285 12.97 -13.48 7.22
N ALA A 286 13.68 -12.82 6.31
CA ALA A 286 13.14 -12.05 5.20
C ALA A 286 13.43 -12.73 3.86
N LEU A 287 12.78 -12.24 2.79
CA LEU A 287 13.12 -12.58 1.41
C LEU A 287 13.63 -11.33 0.69
N ALA A 288 14.62 -11.51 -0.18
CA ALA A 288 15.14 -10.45 -1.02
C ALA A 288 15.35 -10.95 -2.46
N SER A 289 15.38 -10.03 -3.43
CA SER A 289 15.70 -10.38 -4.81
C SER A 289 17.07 -11.05 -4.91
N LEU A 290 17.13 -12.10 -5.72
CA LEU A 290 18.39 -12.72 -6.09
C LEU A 290 19.28 -11.70 -6.80
N ASP A 291 20.60 -11.86 -6.65
CA ASP A 291 21.56 -11.00 -7.35
C ASP A 291 21.42 -11.16 -8.86
N GLY A 292 21.43 -10.01 -9.56
CA GLY A 292 21.18 -9.95 -11.01
C GLY A 292 19.74 -9.67 -11.40
N GLU A 293 18.77 -9.73 -10.46
CA GLU A 293 17.39 -9.31 -10.74
C GLU A 293 17.33 -7.81 -11.08
N ARG A 294 16.47 -7.46 -12.06
CA ARG A 294 16.33 -6.08 -12.55
C ARG A 294 15.76 -5.13 -11.52
N VAL A 295 14.90 -5.64 -10.64
CA VAL A 295 14.28 -4.89 -9.55
C VAL A 295 14.73 -5.53 -8.25
N ARG A 296 15.25 -4.72 -7.36
CA ARG A 296 15.71 -5.17 -6.05
C ARG A 296 14.55 -5.05 -5.05
N TYR A 297 13.93 -6.17 -4.76
CA TYR A 297 12.90 -6.29 -3.73
C TYR A 297 13.48 -6.78 -2.41
N ALA A 298 12.90 -6.31 -1.31
CA ALA A 298 13.06 -6.92 0.00
C ALA A 298 11.67 -7.06 0.65
N SER A 299 11.39 -8.19 1.29
CA SER A 299 10.13 -8.35 2.02
C SER A 299 10.09 -7.39 3.21
N ASP A 300 8.92 -6.84 3.51
CA ASP A 300 8.69 -5.98 4.67
C ASP A 300 7.95 -6.68 5.81
N GLY A 301 7.97 -8.00 5.80
CA GLY A 301 7.42 -8.82 6.87
C GLY A 301 5.93 -9.12 6.77
N ARG A 302 5.27 -8.89 5.61
CA ARG A 302 3.82 -9.15 5.44
C ARG A 302 3.56 -10.13 4.31
N MET A 303 2.63 -11.08 4.55
CA MET A 303 2.16 -12.03 3.53
C MET A 303 0.65 -12.25 3.62
N VAL A 304 0.05 -12.82 2.57
CA VAL A 304 -1.34 -13.30 2.55
C VAL A 304 -1.36 -14.73 2.04
N THR A 305 -1.96 -15.63 2.81
CA THR A 305 -2.20 -17.03 2.44
C THR A 305 -3.66 -17.25 2.11
N PHE A 306 -3.96 -18.39 1.46
CA PHE A 306 -5.32 -18.76 1.04
C PHE A 306 -5.68 -20.14 1.58
N ALA A 307 -6.61 -20.21 2.54
CA ALA A 307 -7.13 -21.45 3.08
C ALA A 307 -8.45 -21.83 2.42
N ARG A 308 -8.67 -23.12 2.11
CA ARG A 308 -10.01 -23.60 1.73
C ARG A 308 -10.96 -23.40 2.90
N GLN A 309 -12.18 -22.94 2.61
CA GLN A 309 -13.26 -23.05 3.59
C GLN A 309 -13.66 -24.53 3.63
N GLY A 310 -13.55 -25.13 4.82
CA GLY A 310 -13.98 -26.51 5.05
C GLY A 310 -15.49 -26.67 4.93
#